data_4853e7d65abc7373a91c3c24e43b44d9
#
_entry.id   4853e7d65abc7373a91c3c24e43b44d9
#
_cell.length_a   1.000
_cell.length_b   1.000
_cell.length_c   1.000
_cell.angle_alpha   90.00
_cell.angle_beta   90.00
_cell.angle_gamma   90.00
#
_symmetry.space_group_name_H-M   'P 1'
#
loop_
_entity.id
_entity.type
_entity.pdbx_description
1 polymer ?
#
loop_
_entity_poly.entity_id
_entity_poly.type
_entity_poly.pdbx_seq_one_letter_code
_entity_poly.pdbx_strand_id
1 'polypeptide(L)'
;MDRLAELYDMAEPPMFETLARGKHSGYEFFIVWFSSHPNAYIRIPKGHSYYRKDYTTIDDKCIVYEGFTFSGEDLDKRYGLPEGWYLGWDYAHSTDFVNLPNYQLNGFRWTVKSIERDCKEIIDNIIKEAE
;
A
#
# COMPACT_ATOMS: atom_id res chain seq x y z
N MET A 1 -9.18 -2.87 18.85
CA MET A 1 -7.74 -2.57 18.75
C MET A 1 -7.31 -2.68 17.29
N ASP A 2 -6.45 -1.79 16.85
CA ASP A 2 -5.91 -1.83 15.49
C ASP A 2 -4.97 -3.04 15.34
N ARG A 3 -5.26 -3.92 14.39
CA ARG A 3 -4.43 -5.10 14.15
C ARG A 3 -2.98 -4.72 13.83
N LEU A 4 -2.77 -3.60 13.13
CA LEU A 4 -1.43 -3.14 12.81
C LEU A 4 -0.62 -2.84 14.07
N ALA A 5 -1.25 -2.26 15.10
CA ALA A 5 -0.57 -2.02 16.37
C ALA A 5 -0.09 -3.33 17.01
N GLU A 6 -0.91 -4.39 16.93
CA GLU A 6 -0.51 -5.70 17.43
C GLU A 6 0.69 -6.27 16.66
N LEU A 7 0.67 -6.16 15.33
CA LEU A 7 1.74 -6.68 14.47
C LEU A 7 3.07 -5.97 14.71
N TYR A 8 3.04 -4.67 14.95
CA TYR A 8 4.25 -3.91 15.26
C TYR A 8 4.96 -4.41 16.53
N ASP A 9 4.21 -4.95 17.48
CA ASP A 9 4.74 -5.39 18.77
C ASP A 9 4.93 -6.91 18.85
N MET A 10 4.60 -7.67 17.81
CA MET A 10 4.79 -9.12 17.83
C MET A 10 6.26 -9.52 17.76
N ALA A 11 6.65 -10.50 18.59
CA ALA A 11 7.99 -11.06 18.53
C ALA A 11 8.23 -11.82 17.21
N GLU A 12 7.19 -12.53 16.73
CA GLU A 12 7.26 -13.32 15.50
C GLU A 12 6.04 -13.02 14.63
N PRO A 13 6.03 -11.84 13.95
CA PRO A 13 4.87 -11.50 13.13
C PRO A 13 4.75 -12.42 11.92
N PRO A 14 3.55 -12.59 11.38
CA PRO A 14 3.36 -13.40 10.18
C PRO A 14 4.08 -12.78 8.99
N MET A 15 4.41 -13.60 8.00
CA MET A 15 5.01 -13.12 6.76
C MET A 15 4.03 -12.23 5.98
N PHE A 16 2.74 -12.56 6.04
CA PHE A 16 1.71 -11.84 5.29
C PHE A 16 0.37 -11.89 6.03
N GLU A 17 -0.34 -10.77 5.99
CA GLU A 17 -1.72 -10.71 6.49
C GLU A 17 -2.44 -9.54 5.81
N THR A 18 -3.66 -9.74 5.32
CA THR A 18 -4.49 -8.65 4.82
C THR A 18 -5.08 -7.89 6.01
N LEU A 19 -4.82 -6.60 6.07
CA LEU A 19 -5.27 -5.73 7.17
C LEU A 19 -6.61 -5.08 6.88
N ALA A 20 -6.83 -4.67 5.63
CA ALA A 20 -8.06 -4.00 5.22
C ALA A 20 -8.21 -4.07 3.70
N ARG A 21 -9.46 -3.98 3.26
CA ARG A 21 -9.78 -3.80 1.84
C ARG A 21 -10.98 -2.88 1.75
N GLY A 22 -11.02 -2.07 0.71
CA GLY A 22 -12.12 -1.14 0.52
C GLY A 22 -12.23 -0.68 -0.92
N LYS A 23 -13.17 0.23 -1.14
CA LYS A 23 -13.39 0.84 -2.44
C LYS A 23 -13.66 2.32 -2.23
N HIS A 24 -13.04 3.14 -3.08
CA HIS A 24 -13.22 4.58 -3.05
C HIS A 24 -13.34 5.08 -4.48
N SER A 25 -14.44 5.77 -4.77
CA SER A 25 -14.73 6.28 -6.13
C SER A 25 -14.62 5.20 -7.21
N GLY A 26 -15.02 3.98 -6.88
CA GLY A 26 -14.97 2.85 -7.79
C GLY A 26 -13.64 2.11 -7.86
N TYR A 27 -12.60 2.61 -7.20
CA TYR A 27 -11.27 1.97 -7.18
C TYR A 27 -11.10 1.16 -5.91
N GLU A 28 -10.69 -0.09 -6.06
CA GLU A 28 -10.41 -0.96 -4.91
C GLU A 28 -9.02 -0.72 -4.37
N PHE A 29 -8.88 -0.77 -3.04
CA PHE A 29 -7.59 -0.68 -2.38
C PHE A 29 -7.45 -1.79 -1.35
N PHE A 30 -6.19 -2.16 -1.07
CA PHE A 30 -5.85 -3.23 -0.14
C PHE A 30 -4.68 -2.79 0.70
N ILE A 31 -4.77 -3.03 2.02
CA ILE A 31 -3.69 -2.76 2.96
C ILE A 31 -3.26 -4.11 3.50
N VAL A 32 -1.99 -4.42 3.37
CA VAL A 32 -1.46 -5.72 3.76
C VAL A 32 -0.24 -5.55 4.64
N TRP A 33 -0.04 -6.49 5.55
CA TRP A 33 1.20 -6.61 6.31
C TRP A 33 2.12 -7.54 5.55
N PHE A 34 3.36 -7.14 5.39
CA PHE A 34 4.38 -7.97 4.78
C PHE A 34 5.62 -8.00 5.68
N SER A 35 5.84 -9.14 6.33
CA SER A 35 7.03 -9.43 7.12
C SER A 35 7.29 -8.47 8.29
N SER A 36 7.49 -7.18 8.06
CA SER A 36 7.89 -6.22 9.08
C SER A 36 7.15 -4.88 9.02
N HIS A 37 6.34 -4.66 7.98
CA HIS A 37 5.70 -3.37 7.75
C HIS A 37 4.45 -3.52 6.87
N PRO A 38 3.55 -2.52 6.90
CA PRO A 38 2.41 -2.52 5.99
C PRO A 38 2.78 -2.00 4.60
N ASN A 39 2.06 -2.49 3.59
CA ASN A 39 2.08 -2.02 2.22
C ASN A 39 0.64 -1.70 1.80
N ALA A 40 0.48 -0.83 0.83
CA ALA A 40 -0.83 -0.52 0.27
C ALA A 40 -0.81 -0.69 -1.24
N TYR A 41 -1.94 -1.15 -1.80
CA TYR A 41 -2.08 -1.40 -3.23
C TYR A 41 -3.42 -0.86 -3.72
N ILE A 42 -3.41 -0.26 -4.91
CA ILE A 42 -4.62 0.21 -5.59
C ILE A 42 -4.76 -0.55 -6.89
N ARG A 43 -5.93 -1.16 -7.08
CA ARG A 43 -6.24 -1.87 -8.32
C ARG A 43 -6.62 -0.85 -9.39
N ILE A 44 -5.90 -0.85 -10.50
CA ILE A 44 -6.10 0.10 -11.58
C ILE A 44 -7.06 -0.49 -12.62
N PRO A 45 -8.18 0.18 -12.88
CA PRO A 45 -9.13 -0.34 -13.88
C PRO A 45 -8.55 -0.30 -15.29
N LYS A 46 -9.00 -1.23 -16.12
CA LYS A 46 -8.51 -1.39 -17.50
C LYS A 46 -8.63 -0.12 -18.35
N GLY A 47 -9.59 0.73 -18.06
CA GLY A 47 -9.79 1.97 -18.82
C GLY A 47 -8.89 3.13 -18.41
N HIS A 48 -8.11 2.98 -17.34
CA HIS A 48 -7.24 4.04 -16.86
C HIS A 48 -5.92 4.05 -17.62
N SER A 49 -5.36 5.25 -17.85
CA SER A 49 -4.08 5.39 -18.57
C SER A 49 -2.91 4.71 -17.87
N TYR A 50 -3.01 4.46 -16.55
CA TYR A 50 -1.96 3.76 -15.80
C TYR A 50 -2.08 2.24 -15.85
N TYR A 51 -3.13 1.72 -16.45
CA TYR A 51 -3.29 0.27 -16.57
C TYR A 51 -2.14 -0.35 -17.35
N ARG A 52 -1.48 -1.33 -16.74
CA ARG A 52 -0.28 -2.01 -17.27
C ARG A 52 0.92 -1.10 -17.50
N LYS A 53 0.93 0.06 -16.85
CA LYS A 53 2.04 0.98 -16.93
C LYS A 53 2.97 0.75 -15.74
N ASP A 54 4.26 0.58 -16.02
CA ASP A 54 5.26 0.40 -14.97
C ASP A 54 5.34 1.68 -14.13
N TYR A 55 5.43 1.53 -12.79
CA TYR A 55 5.46 2.68 -11.90
C TYR A 55 6.64 3.63 -12.18
N THR A 56 7.75 3.11 -12.70
CA THR A 56 8.93 3.94 -13.02
C THR A 56 8.67 4.90 -14.17
N THR A 57 7.63 4.69 -14.96
CA THR A 57 7.26 5.55 -16.09
C THR A 57 6.16 6.54 -15.74
N ILE A 58 5.66 6.51 -14.50
CA ILE A 58 4.61 7.41 -14.02
C ILE A 58 5.27 8.53 -13.23
N ASP A 59 4.91 9.78 -13.54
CA ASP A 59 5.32 10.90 -12.69
C ASP A 59 4.42 10.94 -11.47
N ASP A 60 4.90 10.37 -10.37
CA ASP A 60 4.12 10.16 -9.17
C ASP A 60 4.35 11.20 -8.06
N LYS A 61 5.14 12.24 -8.33
CA LYS A 61 5.50 13.25 -7.34
C LYS A 61 4.30 13.95 -6.72
N CYS A 62 3.22 14.12 -7.50
CA CYS A 62 2.00 14.77 -7.05
C CYS A 62 0.93 13.76 -6.63
N ILE A 63 1.21 12.46 -6.72
CA ILE A 63 0.25 11.39 -6.47
C ILE A 63 0.46 10.78 -5.09
N VAL A 64 1.68 10.37 -4.78
CA VAL A 64 1.99 9.70 -3.52
C VAL A 64 3.32 10.21 -2.96
N TYR A 65 3.32 10.48 -1.64
CA TYR A 65 4.53 10.87 -0.93
C TYR A 65 5.52 9.70 -0.94
N GLU A 66 6.77 9.94 -1.25
CA GLU A 66 7.83 8.92 -1.38
C GLU A 66 7.71 8.05 -2.65
N GLY A 67 6.64 8.18 -3.43
CA GLY A 67 6.49 7.50 -4.72
C GLY A 67 5.95 6.08 -4.64
N PHE A 68 5.46 5.59 -5.77
CA PHE A 68 5.10 4.19 -5.91
C PHE A 68 6.37 3.33 -5.96
N THR A 69 6.33 2.17 -5.31
CA THR A 69 7.44 1.22 -5.27
C THR A 69 7.10 -0.11 -5.95
N PHE A 70 5.88 -0.27 -6.41
CA PHE A 70 5.42 -1.52 -7.02
C PHE A 70 4.43 -1.24 -8.16
N SER A 71 4.54 -2.05 -9.22
CA SER A 71 3.51 -2.19 -10.24
C SER A 71 3.53 -3.65 -10.72
N GLY A 72 2.35 -4.24 -10.95
CA GLY A 72 2.29 -5.62 -11.41
C GLY A 72 0.90 -6.21 -11.36
N GLU A 73 0.77 -7.44 -11.89
CA GLU A 73 -0.49 -8.16 -11.97
C GLU A 73 -0.45 -9.54 -11.30
N ASP A 74 0.58 -9.81 -10.48
CA ASP A 74 0.76 -11.12 -9.84
C ASP A 74 0.34 -11.17 -8.37
N LEU A 75 -0.35 -10.15 -7.86
CA LEU A 75 -0.76 -10.11 -6.45
C LEU A 75 -1.81 -11.15 -6.10
N ASP A 76 -2.59 -11.62 -7.07
CA ASP A 76 -3.52 -12.73 -6.87
C ASP A 76 -2.79 -14.00 -6.49
N LYS A 77 -1.66 -14.27 -7.13
CA LYS A 77 -0.85 -15.47 -6.87
C LYS A 77 -0.03 -15.33 -5.59
N ARG A 78 0.50 -14.12 -5.33
CA ARG A 78 1.33 -13.88 -4.15
C ARG A 78 0.53 -13.82 -2.86
N TYR A 79 -0.58 -13.08 -2.88
CA TYR A 79 -1.29 -12.67 -1.67
C TYR A 79 -2.76 -13.02 -1.69
N GLY A 80 -3.27 -13.67 -2.76
CA GLY A 80 -4.67 -13.99 -2.87
C GLY A 80 -5.58 -12.78 -3.09
N LEU A 81 -5.05 -11.66 -3.55
CA LEU A 81 -5.86 -10.50 -3.90
C LEU A 81 -6.58 -10.74 -5.23
N PRO A 82 -7.63 -9.97 -5.54
CA PRO A 82 -8.31 -10.10 -6.83
C PRO A 82 -7.34 -9.91 -7.99
N GLU A 83 -7.58 -10.66 -9.07
CA GLU A 83 -6.81 -10.52 -10.29
C GLU A 83 -6.92 -9.10 -10.84
N GLY A 84 -5.80 -8.53 -11.32
CA GLY A 84 -5.78 -7.20 -11.90
C GLY A 84 -4.40 -6.58 -11.87
N TRP A 85 -4.32 -5.35 -12.38
CA TRP A 85 -3.11 -4.56 -12.34
C TRP A 85 -3.13 -3.66 -11.11
N TYR A 86 -2.01 -3.60 -10.39
CA TYR A 86 -1.90 -2.83 -9.16
C TYR A 86 -0.75 -1.85 -9.20
N LEU A 87 -0.94 -0.70 -8.59
CA LEU A 87 0.13 0.18 -8.17
C LEU A 87 0.20 0.13 -6.65
N GLY A 88 1.39 0.16 -6.10
CA GLY A 88 1.56 0.04 -4.65
C GLY A 88 2.72 0.85 -4.10
N TRP A 89 2.69 1.01 -2.78
CA TRP A 89 3.74 1.68 -2.02
C TRP A 89 3.87 1.02 -0.65
N ASP A 90 4.94 1.31 0.05
CA ASP A 90 5.20 0.71 1.35
C ASP A 90 5.40 1.77 2.44
N TYR A 91 5.37 1.30 3.68
CA TYR A 91 5.61 2.12 4.87
C TYR A 91 6.84 1.59 5.60
N ALA A 92 7.96 1.55 4.87
CA ALA A 92 9.24 1.07 5.36
C ALA A 92 10.38 2.07 5.09
N HIS A 93 10.02 3.36 5.07
CA HIS A 93 11.00 4.44 4.88
C HIS A 93 11.76 4.72 6.18
N SER A 94 12.82 5.53 6.10
CA SER A 94 13.67 5.83 7.24
C SER A 94 12.94 6.45 8.44
N THR A 95 11.79 7.08 8.20
CA THR A 95 10.96 7.69 9.24
C THR A 95 9.85 6.78 9.75
N ASP A 96 9.64 5.62 9.13
CA ASP A 96 8.57 4.69 9.50
C ASP A 96 9.07 3.66 10.49
N PHE A 97 8.19 3.26 11.42
CA PHE A 97 8.47 2.13 12.30
C PHE A 97 8.33 0.83 11.50
N VAL A 98 9.29 -0.07 11.67
CA VAL A 98 9.22 -1.42 11.12
C VAL A 98 9.51 -2.42 12.25
N ASN A 99 8.88 -3.60 12.20
CA ASN A 99 9.06 -4.62 13.22
C ASN A 99 10.28 -5.48 12.89
N LEU A 100 11.48 -4.89 13.10
CA LEU A 100 12.76 -5.57 12.99
C LEU A 100 13.57 -5.24 14.24
N PRO A 101 14.34 -6.21 14.79
CA PRO A 101 15.13 -5.97 15.99
C PRO A 101 16.12 -4.81 15.80
N ASN A 102 16.11 -3.88 16.74
CA ASN A 102 17.03 -2.73 16.79
C ASN A 102 17.01 -1.85 15.54
N TYR A 103 15.86 -1.82 14.83
CA TYR A 103 15.74 -1.05 13.61
C TYR A 103 14.61 -0.01 13.75
N GLN A 104 14.93 1.24 13.47
CA GLN A 104 13.98 2.37 13.48
C GLN A 104 13.10 2.44 14.74
N LEU A 105 13.71 2.31 15.93
CA LEU A 105 12.97 2.28 17.20
C LEU A 105 12.08 3.49 17.43
N ASN A 106 12.42 4.65 16.85
CA ASN A 106 11.68 5.90 16.98
C ASN A 106 10.85 6.23 15.73
N GLY A 107 10.65 5.28 14.83
CA GLY A 107 9.88 5.47 13.63
C GLY A 107 8.40 5.69 13.91
N PHE A 108 7.72 6.35 12.99
CA PHE A 108 6.29 6.62 13.10
C PHE A 108 5.49 5.32 12.95
N ARG A 109 4.59 5.07 13.88
CA ARG A 109 3.70 3.91 13.87
C ARG A 109 2.38 4.28 13.20
N TRP A 110 2.20 3.80 11.98
CA TRP A 110 0.99 4.03 11.23
C TRP A 110 -0.18 3.21 11.80
N THR A 111 -1.40 3.63 11.52
CA THR A 111 -2.61 2.88 11.83
C THR A 111 -3.29 2.48 10.52
N VAL A 112 -4.11 1.44 10.56
CA VAL A 112 -4.88 1.04 9.37
C VAL A 112 -5.72 2.21 8.88
N LYS A 113 -6.35 2.94 9.79
CA LYS A 113 -7.19 4.09 9.44
C LYS A 113 -6.40 5.20 8.73
N SER A 114 -5.18 5.50 9.17
CA SER A 114 -4.37 6.53 8.54
C SER A 114 -3.91 6.10 7.15
N ILE A 115 -3.61 4.81 6.96
CA ILE A 115 -3.25 4.27 5.64
C ILE A 115 -4.48 4.24 4.72
N GLU A 116 -5.66 3.92 5.24
CA GLU A 116 -6.90 4.01 4.45
C GLU A 116 -7.13 5.44 3.94
N ARG A 117 -6.86 6.44 4.76
CA ARG A 117 -6.94 7.85 4.35
C ARG A 117 -5.99 8.15 3.21
N ASP A 118 -4.76 7.66 3.30
CA ASP A 118 -3.78 7.80 2.22
C ASP A 118 -4.27 7.14 0.93
N CYS A 119 -4.82 5.93 1.03
CA CYS A 119 -5.36 5.22 -0.13
C CYS A 119 -6.43 6.04 -0.85
N LYS A 120 -7.35 6.63 -0.10
CA LYS A 120 -8.44 7.44 -0.67
C LYS A 120 -7.89 8.71 -1.33
N GLU A 121 -6.96 9.37 -0.69
CA GLU A 121 -6.32 10.57 -1.24
C GLU A 121 -5.56 10.25 -2.53
N ILE A 122 -4.81 9.16 -2.52
CA ILE A 122 -4.03 8.74 -3.69
C ILE A 122 -4.97 8.33 -4.84
N ILE A 123 -6.08 7.65 -4.54
CA ILE A 123 -7.08 7.33 -5.56
C ILE A 123 -7.63 8.62 -6.19
N ASP A 124 -7.94 9.62 -5.38
CA ASP A 124 -8.43 10.90 -5.89
C ASP A 124 -7.39 11.54 -6.83
N ASN A 125 -6.12 11.47 -6.46
CA ASN A 125 -5.03 11.99 -7.29
C ASN A 125 -4.88 11.20 -8.60
N ILE A 126 -5.00 9.88 -8.54
CA ILE A 126 -4.94 9.02 -9.74
C ILE A 126 -6.07 9.36 -10.71
N ILE A 127 -7.28 9.56 -10.20
CA ILE A 127 -8.44 9.94 -11.02
C ILE A 127 -8.18 11.30 -11.68
N LYS A 128 -7.65 12.24 -10.94
CA LYS A 128 -7.34 13.58 -11.42
C LYS A 128 -6.33 13.57 -12.55
N GLU A 129 -5.28 12.76 -12.41
CA GLU A 129 -4.23 12.64 -13.42
C GLU A 129 -4.71 11.98 -14.71
N ALA A 130 -5.80 11.22 -14.67
CA ALA A 130 -6.36 10.56 -15.86
C ALA A 130 -7.21 11.49 -16.71
N GLU A 131 -7.56 12.68 -16.21
CA GLU A 131 -8.41 13.64 -16.92
C GLU A 131 -7.65 14.50 -17.93
#